data_904d23ceec1ce388f54432b545103396
#
_entry.id   904d23ceec1ce388f54432b545103396
#
_cell.length_a   1.000
_cell.length_b   1.000
_cell.length_c   1.000
_cell.angle_alpha   90.00
_cell.angle_beta   90.00
_cell.angle_gamma   90.00
#
_symmetry.space_group_name_H-M   'P 1'
#
loop_
_entity.id
_entity.type
_entity.pdbx_description
1 polymer ?
#
loop_
_entity_poly.entity_id
_entity_poly.type
_entity_poly.pdbx_seq_one_letter_code
_entity_poly.pdbx_strand_id
1 'polypeptide(L)'
;MRVGRRFGVSEVKYMAEQKRDYYEVLGVSKSATEDEIKKAYRKLAKQYHPDLHPGDKECEEKFKELNEAAEVLGDPEKRKKYDQFGHAAFDPNAGFGGGGAGFGGFGDFGGFGGFGDIFGDLGDIFGFGGGSSSARRNGPMRGESVRVGVTLTFEEAAFGCKKDITVGRVEECPDCHGSGCAAGTTAETCPDCNGTGTVRTTKRTPFGMVQSTGACPKCGGSGKIIHQPCPTCRGKGKVRRNRRISVNIPAGIDDGQTISIKGQGAAGEQGGPAGDLLVTVSVRESEQFERDGSSVLSAADITFAQAALGAEIEVPTLDGKVKLTIPEGTQPGAVFRLRGKGIPYLRGGGRGDQFVTVNISVPKGMNGAQKDALRAYAK
;
A
#
# COMPACT_ATOMS: atom_id res chain seq x y z
N MET A 1 79.00 -31.67 8.28
CA MET A 1 78.86 -30.32 7.67
C MET A 1 77.52 -30.21 6.94
N ARG A 2 76.74 -29.33 7.36
CA ARG A 2 75.72 -28.55 6.80
C ARG A 2 74.42 -28.47 7.64
N VAL A 3 74.28 -27.32 8.17
CA VAL A 3 73.25 -26.73 8.99
C VAL A 3 71.93 -26.66 8.20
N GLY A 4 70.86 -27.24 8.71
CA GLY A 4 69.51 -27.07 8.23
C GLY A 4 68.77 -26.03 9.09
N ARG A 5 68.46 -24.90 8.49
CA ARG A 5 67.63 -23.84 9.12
C ARG A 5 66.16 -24.29 9.22
N ARG A 6 65.64 -24.24 10.41
CA ARG A 6 64.19 -24.30 10.67
C ARG A 6 63.59 -22.96 10.27
N PHE A 7 62.61 -22.98 9.34
CA PHE A 7 61.74 -21.84 9.09
C PHE A 7 60.66 -21.79 10.14
N GLY A 8 60.58 -20.64 10.82
CA GLY A 8 59.59 -20.35 11.84
C GLY A 8 58.19 -20.25 11.19
N VAL A 9 57.22 -20.87 11.85
CA VAL A 9 55.81 -20.72 11.59
C VAL A 9 55.43 -19.33 12.08
N SER A 10 55.12 -18.42 11.15
CA SER A 10 54.56 -17.10 11.44
C SER A 10 53.19 -17.29 12.05
N GLU A 11 53.03 -16.86 13.29
CA GLU A 11 51.76 -16.67 13.97
C GLU A 11 50.89 -15.73 13.14
N VAL A 12 49.84 -16.30 12.51
CA VAL A 12 48.72 -15.51 11.97
C VAL A 12 47.89 -15.07 13.18
N LYS A 13 48.17 -13.87 13.63
CA LYS A 13 47.42 -13.18 14.68
C LYS A 13 46.02 -12.87 14.07
N TYR A 14 45.03 -13.67 14.47
CA TYR A 14 43.64 -13.33 14.27
C TYR A 14 43.36 -12.02 15.03
N MET A 15 43.39 -10.90 14.34
CA MET A 15 42.84 -9.65 14.85
C MET A 15 41.32 -9.81 14.84
N ALA A 16 40.74 -10.12 15.99
CA ALA A 16 39.32 -9.91 16.22
C ALA A 16 39.07 -8.41 16.01
N GLU A 17 38.27 -8.06 15.01
CA GLU A 17 37.76 -6.71 14.81
C GLU A 17 37.04 -6.30 16.10
N GLN A 18 37.65 -5.38 16.85
CA GLN A 18 37.00 -4.80 18.03
C GLN A 18 35.86 -3.94 17.55
N LYS A 19 34.62 -4.39 17.74
CA LYS A 19 33.42 -3.60 17.51
C LYS A 19 33.52 -2.28 18.29
N ARG A 20 33.22 -1.16 17.65
CA ARG A 20 33.24 0.18 18.27
C ARG A 20 32.17 0.29 19.35
N ASP A 21 32.43 1.07 20.41
CA ASP A 21 31.44 1.34 21.47
C ASP A 21 30.16 1.95 20.86
N TYR A 22 29.00 1.44 21.22
CA TYR A 22 27.72 1.91 20.69
C TYR A 22 27.45 3.39 21.00
N TYR A 23 27.95 3.90 22.12
CA TYR A 23 27.88 5.33 22.43
C TYR A 23 28.73 6.16 21.46
N GLU A 24 29.89 5.66 21.08
CA GLU A 24 30.76 6.30 20.08
C GLU A 24 30.17 6.23 18.68
N VAL A 25 29.55 5.11 18.31
CA VAL A 25 28.88 4.94 17.03
C VAL A 25 27.75 5.96 16.86
N LEU A 26 26.96 6.22 17.90
CA LEU A 26 25.90 7.24 17.88
C LEU A 26 26.40 8.66 18.18
N GLY A 27 27.66 8.82 18.62
CA GLY A 27 28.25 10.13 18.97
C GLY A 27 27.57 10.78 20.19
N VAL A 28 27.15 9.97 21.17
CA VAL A 28 26.47 10.42 22.40
C VAL A 28 27.27 10.03 23.63
N SER A 29 27.06 10.73 24.75
CA SER A 29 27.70 10.37 26.02
C SER A 29 27.04 9.14 26.66
N LYS A 30 27.79 8.42 27.55
CA LYS A 30 27.22 7.29 28.31
C LYS A 30 26.10 7.70 29.26
N SER A 31 25.96 9.00 29.57
CA SER A 31 24.86 9.56 30.36
C SER A 31 23.72 10.11 29.52
N ALA A 32 23.73 9.95 28.20
CA ALA A 32 22.70 10.47 27.31
C ALA A 32 21.33 9.88 27.64
N THR A 33 20.31 10.73 27.53
CA THR A 33 18.91 10.35 27.69
C THR A 33 18.40 9.58 26.46
N GLU A 34 17.31 8.83 26.61
CA GLU A 34 16.70 8.13 25.49
C GLU A 34 16.34 9.05 24.32
N ASP A 35 15.90 10.28 24.61
CA ASP A 35 15.54 11.24 23.57
C ASP A 35 16.78 11.76 22.80
N GLU A 36 17.90 11.92 23.48
CA GLU A 36 19.17 12.27 22.86
C GLU A 36 19.68 11.14 21.96
N ILE A 37 19.60 9.90 22.39
CA ILE A 37 19.94 8.71 21.62
C ILE A 37 19.06 8.63 20.35
N LYS A 38 17.75 8.77 20.50
CA LYS A 38 16.79 8.79 19.38
C LYS A 38 17.07 9.93 18.38
N LYS A 39 17.43 11.10 18.89
CA LYS A 39 17.74 12.27 18.05
C LYS A 39 19.04 12.09 17.27
N ALA A 40 20.07 11.56 17.92
CA ALA A 40 21.35 11.24 17.31
C ALA A 40 21.20 10.19 16.22
N TYR A 41 20.48 9.11 16.51
CA TYR A 41 20.18 8.06 15.53
C TYR A 41 19.47 8.61 14.30
N ARG A 42 18.39 9.39 14.45
CA ARG A 42 17.66 9.97 13.31
C ARG A 42 18.54 10.84 12.42
N LYS A 43 19.45 11.61 13.01
CA LYS A 43 20.39 12.45 12.28
C LYS A 43 21.36 11.62 11.45
N LEU A 44 21.97 10.62 12.05
CA LEU A 44 22.98 9.76 11.40
C LEU A 44 22.34 8.78 10.40
N ALA A 45 21.18 8.22 10.72
CA ALA A 45 20.44 7.35 9.82
C ALA A 45 20.01 8.06 8.53
N LYS A 46 19.64 9.34 8.62
CA LYS A 46 19.37 10.16 7.43
C LYS A 46 20.64 10.43 6.61
N GLN A 47 21.77 10.59 7.27
CA GLN A 47 23.06 10.88 6.63
C GLN A 47 23.64 9.66 5.90
N TYR A 48 23.49 8.45 6.46
CA TYR A 48 24.03 7.20 5.91
C TYR A 48 22.95 6.30 5.28
N HIS A 49 21.79 6.89 4.90
CA HIS A 49 20.71 6.11 4.29
C HIS A 49 21.15 5.53 2.94
N PRO A 50 20.89 4.23 2.67
CA PRO A 50 21.31 3.60 1.43
C PRO A 50 20.72 4.23 0.17
N ASP A 51 19.51 4.84 0.24
CA ASP A 51 18.91 5.55 -0.88
C ASP A 51 19.68 6.85 -1.27
N LEU A 52 20.43 7.43 -0.33
CA LEU A 52 21.24 8.61 -0.59
C LEU A 52 22.67 8.25 -1.07
N HIS A 53 23.12 7.02 -0.78
CA HIS A 53 24.45 6.52 -1.13
C HIS A 53 24.35 5.11 -1.75
N PRO A 54 23.71 4.95 -2.92
CA PRO A 54 23.52 3.64 -3.52
C PRO A 54 24.86 3.02 -3.94
N GLY A 55 25.16 1.83 -3.38
CA GLY A 55 26.36 1.07 -3.70
C GLY A 55 27.62 1.41 -2.89
N ASP A 56 27.54 2.30 -1.91
CA ASP A 56 28.64 2.63 -1.00
C ASP A 56 28.66 1.67 0.21
N LYS A 57 29.59 0.70 0.17
CA LYS A 57 29.73 -0.31 1.23
C LYS A 57 30.09 0.26 2.59
N GLU A 58 30.87 1.35 2.64
CA GLU A 58 31.22 1.98 3.91
C GLU A 58 30.01 2.65 4.57
N CYS A 59 29.11 3.25 3.76
CA CYS A 59 27.85 3.80 4.26
C CYS A 59 26.90 2.70 4.73
N GLU A 60 26.84 1.56 4.02
CA GLU A 60 26.03 0.41 4.44
C GLU A 60 26.52 -0.20 5.75
N GLU A 61 27.83 -0.34 5.94
CA GLU A 61 28.42 -0.86 7.18
C GLU A 61 28.16 0.08 8.36
N LYS A 62 28.37 1.38 8.18
CA LYS A 62 28.06 2.40 9.20
C LYS A 62 26.56 2.41 9.55
N PHE A 63 25.70 2.24 8.56
CA PHE A 63 24.25 2.18 8.77
C PHE A 63 23.83 0.93 9.57
N LYS A 64 24.47 -0.23 9.34
CA LYS A 64 24.26 -1.44 10.13
C LYS A 64 24.72 -1.27 11.58
N GLU A 65 25.90 -0.70 11.80
CA GLU A 65 26.40 -0.40 13.14
C GLU A 65 25.50 0.59 13.90
N LEU A 66 24.99 1.62 13.21
CA LEU A 66 24.04 2.59 13.77
C LEU A 66 22.73 1.94 14.22
N ASN A 67 22.20 1.00 13.43
CA ASN A 67 20.97 0.29 13.77
C ASN A 67 21.20 -0.63 14.98
N GLU A 68 22.30 -1.38 15.01
CA GLU A 68 22.68 -2.23 16.15
C GLU A 68 22.85 -1.40 17.44
N ALA A 69 23.54 -0.28 17.35
CA ALA A 69 23.74 0.62 18.49
C ALA A 69 22.41 1.23 19.00
N ALA A 70 21.52 1.65 18.09
CA ALA A 70 20.23 2.21 18.45
C ALA A 70 19.28 1.18 19.05
N GLU A 71 19.33 -0.07 18.60
CA GLU A 71 18.52 -1.15 19.15
C GLU A 71 18.93 -1.46 20.60
N VAL A 72 20.23 -1.51 20.87
CA VAL A 72 20.74 -1.84 22.21
C VAL A 72 20.58 -0.68 23.17
N LEU A 73 20.90 0.55 22.77
CA LEU A 73 20.86 1.73 23.64
C LEU A 73 19.46 2.34 23.77
N GLY A 74 18.55 2.04 22.86
CA GLY A 74 17.17 2.52 22.86
C GLY A 74 16.24 1.77 23.84
N ASP A 75 16.62 0.58 24.27
CA ASP A 75 15.89 -0.22 25.26
C ASP A 75 16.60 -0.14 26.63
N PRO A 76 15.94 0.35 27.69
CA PRO A 76 16.56 0.50 29.01
C PRO A 76 17.09 -0.81 29.61
N GLU A 77 16.49 -1.96 29.31
CA GLU A 77 16.94 -3.26 29.80
C GLU A 77 18.18 -3.76 29.04
N LYS A 78 18.19 -3.57 27.70
CA LYS A 78 19.35 -3.92 26.87
C LYS A 78 20.52 -2.98 27.17
N ARG A 79 20.26 -1.69 27.35
CA ARG A 79 21.27 -0.69 27.73
C ARG A 79 21.95 -1.04 29.04
N LYS A 80 21.21 -1.41 30.09
CA LYS A 80 21.79 -1.86 31.37
C LYS A 80 22.70 -3.07 31.19
N LYS A 81 22.32 -4.03 30.35
CA LYS A 81 23.14 -5.20 30.04
C LYS A 81 24.41 -4.81 29.28
N TYR A 82 24.28 -3.89 28.33
CA TYR A 82 25.42 -3.35 27.58
C TYR A 82 26.40 -2.59 28.49
N ASP A 83 25.89 -1.77 29.41
CA ASP A 83 26.70 -1.01 30.37
C ASP A 83 27.48 -1.91 31.34
N GLN A 84 26.94 -3.10 31.63
CA GLN A 84 27.59 -4.08 32.55
C GLN A 84 28.57 -5.00 31.84
N PHE A 85 28.25 -5.49 30.66
CA PHE A 85 28.97 -6.57 29.99
C PHE A 85 29.54 -6.19 28.62
N GLY A 86 29.30 -4.96 28.14
CA GLY A 86 29.73 -4.52 26.83
C GLY A 86 29.13 -5.35 25.69
N HIS A 87 29.88 -5.47 24.60
CA HIS A 87 29.46 -6.28 23.43
C HIS A 87 29.31 -7.77 23.74
N ALA A 88 30.00 -8.28 24.80
CA ALA A 88 29.90 -9.67 25.19
C ALA A 88 28.50 -10.10 25.65
N ALA A 89 27.65 -9.14 26.05
CA ALA A 89 26.25 -9.40 26.42
C ALA A 89 25.39 -9.86 25.23
N PHE A 90 25.84 -9.55 24.02
CA PHE A 90 25.08 -9.77 22.77
C PHE A 90 25.83 -10.69 21.78
N ASP A 91 26.98 -11.25 22.20
CA ASP A 91 27.73 -12.20 21.38
C ASP A 91 27.15 -13.63 21.54
N PRO A 92 26.60 -14.23 20.46
CA PRO A 92 26.05 -15.58 20.51
C PRO A 92 27.09 -16.67 20.92
N ASN A 93 28.39 -16.38 20.79
CA ASN A 93 29.45 -17.30 21.14
C ASN A 93 29.97 -17.15 22.60
N ALA A 94 29.55 -16.11 23.32
CA ALA A 94 30.09 -15.80 24.66
C ALA A 94 29.49 -16.63 25.82
N GLY A 95 28.75 -17.72 25.56
CA GLY A 95 28.42 -18.75 26.57
C GLY A 95 27.61 -18.33 27.81
N PHE A 96 27.05 -17.12 27.85
CA PHE A 96 26.23 -16.59 28.95
C PHE A 96 24.75 -16.96 28.81
N GLY A 97 24.46 -18.21 28.48
CA GLY A 97 23.14 -18.77 28.30
C GLY A 97 22.56 -19.37 29.57
N GLY A 98 22.03 -18.56 30.44
CA GLY A 98 21.27 -18.99 31.60
C GLY A 98 19.89 -18.33 31.64
N GLY A 99 18.84 -19.02 31.13
CA GLY A 99 17.44 -18.70 31.44
C GLY A 99 16.63 -18.00 30.33
N GLY A 100 16.07 -18.79 29.46
CA GLY A 100 14.75 -18.70 28.86
C GLY A 100 14.20 -17.34 28.40
N ALA A 101 14.48 -16.96 27.14
CA ALA A 101 13.48 -16.38 26.24
C ALA A 101 14.19 -16.05 24.91
N GLY A 102 13.94 -16.85 23.91
CA GLY A 102 14.07 -16.69 22.47
C GLY A 102 14.81 -15.50 21.87
N PHE A 103 16.15 -15.54 21.84
CA PHE A 103 16.93 -14.68 20.95
C PHE A 103 17.48 -15.51 19.78
N GLY A 104 16.60 -16.23 19.12
CA GLY A 104 16.90 -17.09 17.98
C GLY A 104 16.49 -16.48 16.64
N GLY A 105 16.86 -15.22 16.37
CA GLY A 105 16.45 -14.54 15.15
C GLY A 105 17.53 -13.79 14.38
N PHE A 106 18.80 -13.89 14.81
CA PHE A 106 19.89 -13.12 14.18
C PHE A 106 20.75 -13.93 13.20
N GLY A 107 20.35 -15.17 12.88
CA GLY A 107 21.12 -16.10 12.04
C GLY A 107 20.76 -16.14 10.56
N ASP A 108 19.75 -15.41 10.11
CA ASP A 108 19.28 -15.47 8.70
C ASP A 108 19.23 -14.08 8.01
N PHE A 109 20.29 -13.30 8.18
CA PHE A 109 20.44 -12.00 7.50
C PHE A 109 21.28 -12.09 6.21
N GLY A 110 21.13 -13.19 5.48
CA GLY A 110 21.81 -13.49 4.21
C GLY A 110 20.97 -13.28 2.95
N GLY A 111 19.94 -12.40 2.97
CA GLY A 111 19.07 -12.18 1.81
C GLY A 111 18.66 -10.72 1.64
N PHE A 112 19.29 -10.04 0.71
CA PHE A 112 19.10 -8.63 0.30
C PHE A 112 17.72 -8.41 -0.39
N GLY A 113 16.57 -8.53 0.34
CA GLY A 113 15.26 -8.40 -0.29
C GLY A 113 14.10 -7.89 0.57
N GLY A 114 14.30 -7.55 1.85
CA GLY A 114 13.20 -7.30 2.78
C GLY A 114 13.29 -6.00 3.59
N PHE A 115 13.80 -4.91 3.04
CA PHE A 115 13.99 -3.65 3.78
C PHE A 115 12.67 -2.95 4.19
N GLY A 116 11.53 -3.28 3.55
CA GLY A 116 10.22 -2.70 3.84
C GLY A 116 9.58 -3.22 5.13
N ASP A 117 9.79 -4.50 5.47
CA ASP A 117 9.16 -5.13 6.64
C ASP A 117 9.87 -4.79 7.96
N ILE A 118 11.18 -4.53 7.93
CA ILE A 118 11.95 -4.17 9.14
C ILE A 118 11.60 -2.78 9.66
N PHE A 119 11.24 -1.84 8.78
CA PHE A 119 10.81 -0.50 9.19
C PHE A 119 9.39 -0.47 9.76
N GLY A 120 8.51 -1.39 9.35
CA GLY A 120 7.18 -1.58 9.95
C GLY A 120 7.28 -2.07 11.40
N ASP A 121 8.11 -3.06 11.65
CA ASP A 121 8.30 -3.66 12.97
C ASP A 121 9.10 -2.74 13.93
N LEU A 122 10.03 -1.94 13.41
CA LEU A 122 10.80 -0.98 14.20
C LEU A 122 9.93 0.18 14.71
N GLY A 123 8.89 0.56 13.96
CA GLY A 123 7.88 1.54 14.38
C GLY A 123 7.08 1.08 15.59
N ASP A 124 6.80 -0.21 15.69
CA ASP A 124 6.07 -0.81 16.81
C ASP A 124 6.96 -0.99 18.06
N ILE A 125 8.27 -1.24 17.90
CA ILE A 125 9.22 -1.39 19.00
C ILE A 125 9.58 -0.04 19.63
N PHE A 126 9.63 1.04 18.86
CA PHE A 126 9.96 2.38 19.36
C PHE A 126 8.75 3.19 19.87
N GLY A 127 7.54 2.57 19.96
CA GLY A 127 6.38 3.20 20.60
C GLY A 127 5.80 4.38 19.83
N PHE A 128 6.05 4.49 18.51
CA PHE A 128 5.40 5.48 17.64
C PHE A 128 4.08 4.99 17.04
N GLY A 129 3.82 3.69 17.10
CA GLY A 129 2.53 3.07 16.86
C GLY A 129 1.89 2.77 18.22
N GLY A 130 0.84 3.51 18.56
CA GLY A 130 0.14 3.35 19.82
C GLY A 130 -0.21 1.90 20.11
N GLY A 131 0.24 1.44 21.28
CA GLY A 131 -0.29 0.31 22.02
C GLY A 131 -0.64 -0.93 21.19
N SER A 132 0.25 -1.89 21.10
CA SER A 132 -0.13 -3.28 20.92
C SER A 132 -0.99 -3.69 22.12
N SER A 133 -2.24 -3.23 22.15
CA SER A 133 -3.26 -3.90 22.90
C SER A 133 -3.33 -5.30 22.32
N SER A 134 -2.95 -6.30 23.12
CA SER A 134 -3.47 -7.65 22.94
C SER A 134 -4.98 -7.48 22.82
N ALA A 135 -5.45 -7.30 21.60
CA ALA A 135 -6.84 -7.04 21.28
C ALA A 135 -7.64 -8.13 21.98
N ARG A 136 -8.42 -7.74 22.98
CA ARG A 136 -9.33 -8.65 23.66
C ARG A 136 -10.11 -9.31 22.55
N ARG A 137 -9.91 -10.60 22.32
CA ARG A 137 -10.54 -11.38 21.24
C ARG A 137 -12.06 -11.21 21.17
N ASN A 138 -12.67 -10.59 22.16
CA ASN A 138 -14.08 -10.26 22.30
C ASN A 138 -14.36 -8.74 22.32
N GLY A 139 -13.47 -7.89 21.81
CA GLY A 139 -13.72 -6.46 21.65
C GLY A 139 -14.44 -6.12 20.35
N PRO A 140 -15.00 -4.88 20.22
CA PRO A 140 -15.58 -4.39 18.98
C PRO A 140 -14.54 -4.44 17.86
N MET A 141 -14.84 -5.16 16.78
CA MET A 141 -13.95 -5.27 15.60
C MET A 141 -14.58 -4.57 14.42
N ARG A 142 -13.76 -3.80 13.70
CA ARG A 142 -14.19 -3.14 12.47
C ARG A 142 -14.56 -4.17 11.42
N GLY A 143 -15.64 -3.90 10.68
CA GLY A 143 -16.06 -4.73 9.56
C GLY A 143 -15.08 -4.72 8.39
N GLU A 144 -15.16 -5.74 7.57
CA GLU A 144 -14.33 -5.86 6.37
C GLU A 144 -14.68 -4.80 5.34
N SER A 145 -13.66 -4.32 4.62
CA SER A 145 -13.85 -3.43 3.48
C SER A 145 -14.30 -4.25 2.26
N VAL A 146 -15.34 -3.74 1.57
CA VAL A 146 -15.90 -4.36 0.37
C VAL A 146 -15.32 -3.68 -0.86
N ARG A 147 -14.84 -4.45 -1.84
CA ARG A 147 -14.32 -3.94 -3.12
C ARG A 147 -15.32 -4.16 -4.22
N VAL A 148 -15.54 -3.13 -5.04
CA VAL A 148 -16.44 -3.18 -6.21
C VAL A 148 -15.79 -2.44 -7.37
N GLY A 149 -15.79 -3.05 -8.56
CA GLY A 149 -15.37 -2.40 -9.81
C GLY A 149 -16.52 -1.62 -10.45
N VAL A 150 -16.21 -0.46 -10.97
CA VAL A 150 -17.13 0.36 -11.75
C VAL A 150 -16.48 0.74 -13.05
N THR A 151 -17.17 0.46 -14.17
CA THR A 151 -16.69 0.84 -15.50
C THR A 151 -17.30 2.18 -15.90
N LEU A 152 -16.45 3.12 -16.34
CA LEU A 152 -16.80 4.45 -16.81
C LEU A 152 -16.49 4.58 -18.29
N THR A 153 -17.19 5.49 -18.97
CA THR A 153 -16.76 5.99 -20.27
C THR A 153 -15.62 6.99 -20.09
N PHE A 154 -14.90 7.29 -21.15
CA PHE A 154 -13.82 8.28 -21.15
C PHE A 154 -14.31 9.66 -20.67
N GLU A 155 -15.48 10.07 -21.16
CA GLU A 155 -16.12 11.34 -20.80
C GLU A 155 -16.59 11.37 -19.35
N GLU A 156 -17.18 10.27 -18.83
CA GLU A 156 -17.57 10.13 -17.43
C GLU A 156 -16.36 10.25 -16.50
N ALA A 157 -15.20 9.69 -16.90
CA ALA A 157 -13.97 9.80 -16.13
C ALA A 157 -13.36 11.21 -16.21
N ALA A 158 -13.44 11.87 -17.35
CA ALA A 158 -12.94 13.23 -17.54
C ALA A 158 -13.74 14.27 -16.74
N PHE A 159 -15.06 14.23 -16.81
CA PHE A 159 -15.93 15.26 -16.18
C PHE A 159 -16.43 14.88 -14.80
N GLY A 160 -16.26 13.62 -14.41
CA GLY A 160 -16.86 13.06 -13.21
C GLY A 160 -18.36 12.78 -13.38
N CYS A 161 -18.87 11.88 -12.57
CA CYS A 161 -20.28 11.51 -12.63
C CYS A 161 -20.78 10.99 -11.26
N LYS A 162 -22.09 10.92 -11.11
CA LYS A 162 -22.75 10.18 -10.03
C LYS A 162 -23.22 8.86 -10.59
N LYS A 163 -22.81 7.77 -9.98
CA LYS A 163 -23.16 6.42 -10.42
C LYS A 163 -23.74 5.60 -9.27
N ASP A 164 -24.90 5.01 -9.49
CA ASP A 164 -25.51 4.11 -8.52
C ASP A 164 -24.97 2.70 -8.73
N ILE A 165 -24.37 2.15 -7.69
CA ILE A 165 -23.83 0.80 -7.70
C ILE A 165 -24.61 -0.07 -6.73
N THR A 166 -24.82 -1.33 -7.09
CA THR A 166 -25.42 -2.32 -6.20
C THR A 166 -24.34 -3.15 -5.56
N VAL A 167 -24.22 -3.06 -4.23
CA VAL A 167 -23.19 -3.73 -3.46
C VAL A 167 -23.82 -4.78 -2.57
N GLY A 168 -23.35 -6.02 -2.71
CA GLY A 168 -23.71 -7.12 -1.80
C GLY A 168 -22.82 -7.09 -0.58
N ARG A 169 -23.33 -6.63 0.56
CA ARG A 169 -22.57 -6.57 1.81
C ARG A 169 -23.27 -7.28 2.97
N VAL A 170 -22.50 -7.58 3.99
CA VAL A 170 -23.03 -8.09 5.26
C VAL A 170 -23.46 -6.90 6.10
N GLU A 171 -24.72 -6.88 6.48
CA GLU A 171 -25.31 -5.85 7.36
C GLU A 171 -25.80 -6.48 8.64
N GLU A 172 -26.03 -5.68 9.66
CA GLU A 172 -26.73 -6.13 10.87
C GLU A 172 -28.14 -6.60 10.52
N CYS A 173 -28.57 -7.66 11.17
CA CYS A 173 -29.94 -8.17 10.96
C CYS A 173 -30.94 -7.11 11.46
N PRO A 174 -31.92 -6.67 10.64
CA PRO A 174 -32.85 -5.63 11.02
C PRO A 174 -33.81 -6.08 12.14
N ASP A 175 -34.03 -7.40 12.29
CA ASP A 175 -35.00 -7.91 13.26
C ASP A 175 -34.40 -8.09 14.65
N CYS A 176 -33.14 -8.47 14.73
CA CYS A 176 -32.47 -8.69 16.02
C CYS A 176 -31.35 -7.68 16.33
N HIS A 177 -31.05 -6.74 15.44
CA HIS A 177 -30.03 -5.71 15.63
C HIS A 177 -28.69 -6.26 16.13
N GLY A 178 -28.21 -7.34 15.48
CA GLY A 178 -26.92 -7.96 15.80
C GLY A 178 -26.94 -8.96 16.96
N SER A 179 -28.01 -9.05 17.75
CA SER A 179 -28.06 -9.97 18.91
C SER A 179 -28.11 -11.45 18.53
N GLY A 180 -28.65 -11.78 17.36
CA GLY A 180 -28.87 -13.15 16.91
C GLY A 180 -30.08 -13.84 17.57
N CYS A 181 -30.73 -13.20 18.53
CA CYS A 181 -31.86 -13.76 19.29
C CYS A 181 -33.22 -13.43 18.64
N ALA A 182 -34.20 -14.27 18.84
CA ALA A 182 -35.58 -13.94 18.47
C ALA A 182 -36.10 -12.74 19.25
N ALA A 183 -37.10 -12.04 18.68
CA ALA A 183 -37.68 -10.88 19.35
C ALA A 183 -38.21 -11.25 20.76
N GLY A 184 -37.85 -10.43 21.75
CA GLY A 184 -38.23 -10.66 23.15
C GLY A 184 -37.36 -11.65 23.93
N THR A 185 -36.29 -12.19 23.28
CA THR A 185 -35.34 -13.09 23.97
C THR A 185 -33.94 -12.50 23.99
N THR A 186 -33.14 -12.91 24.97
CA THR A 186 -31.76 -12.46 25.15
C THR A 186 -30.79 -13.63 25.14
N ALA A 187 -29.55 -13.38 24.73
CA ALA A 187 -28.48 -14.39 24.79
C ALA A 187 -27.99 -14.50 26.26
N GLU A 188 -27.79 -15.71 26.72
CA GLU A 188 -27.19 -16.01 28.02
C GLU A 188 -25.67 -16.09 27.91
N THR A 189 -24.98 -15.67 28.97
CA THR A 189 -23.52 -15.84 29.04
C THR A 189 -23.18 -17.32 29.14
N CYS A 190 -22.28 -17.79 28.32
CA CYS A 190 -21.88 -19.20 28.36
C CYS A 190 -21.20 -19.55 29.68
N PRO A 191 -21.74 -20.52 30.46
CA PRO A 191 -21.17 -20.85 31.75
C PRO A 191 -19.81 -21.52 31.72
N ASP A 192 -19.45 -22.17 30.59
CA ASP A 192 -18.20 -22.91 30.47
C ASP A 192 -17.00 -22.00 30.25
N CYS A 193 -17.19 -20.87 29.57
CA CYS A 193 -16.14 -19.90 29.30
C CYS A 193 -16.39 -18.53 29.95
N ASN A 194 -17.46 -18.38 30.70
CA ASN A 194 -17.88 -17.13 31.40
C ASN A 194 -17.83 -15.92 30.44
N GLY A 195 -18.30 -16.09 29.21
CA GLY A 195 -18.38 -15.03 28.21
C GLY A 195 -17.09 -14.80 27.39
N THR A 196 -15.97 -15.45 27.72
CA THR A 196 -14.69 -15.24 27.02
C THR A 196 -14.64 -15.84 25.64
N GLY A 197 -15.52 -16.80 25.32
CA GLY A 197 -15.53 -17.54 24.05
C GLY A 197 -14.41 -18.58 23.91
N THR A 198 -13.43 -18.58 24.82
CA THR A 198 -12.27 -19.48 24.75
C THR A 198 -12.10 -20.25 26.05
N VAL A 199 -11.60 -21.48 25.93
CA VAL A 199 -11.24 -22.33 27.08
C VAL A 199 -9.77 -22.73 26.96
N ARG A 200 -9.07 -22.78 28.10
CA ARG A 200 -7.71 -23.29 28.18
C ARG A 200 -7.77 -24.78 28.48
N THR A 201 -7.19 -25.57 27.61
CA THR A 201 -7.07 -27.02 27.78
C THR A 201 -5.62 -27.36 28.01
N THR A 202 -5.34 -28.03 29.13
CA THR A 202 -4.00 -28.57 29.40
C THR A 202 -3.94 -30.03 29.01
N LYS A 203 -3.11 -30.36 28.05
CA LYS A 203 -2.84 -31.76 27.63
C LYS A 203 -1.48 -32.18 28.12
N ARG A 204 -1.44 -33.35 28.77
CA ARG A 204 -0.19 -33.97 29.18
C ARG A 204 0.37 -34.75 28.01
N THR A 205 1.56 -34.38 27.55
CA THR A 205 2.29 -35.06 26.49
C THR A 205 3.53 -35.75 27.08
N PRO A 206 4.15 -36.70 26.39
CA PRO A 206 5.39 -37.36 26.86
C PRO A 206 6.54 -36.38 27.13
N PHE A 207 6.46 -35.17 26.54
CA PHE A 207 7.47 -34.11 26.65
C PHE A 207 7.08 -32.99 27.63
N GLY A 208 5.97 -33.14 28.38
CA GLY A 208 5.51 -32.14 29.34
C GLY A 208 4.04 -31.77 29.22
N MET A 209 3.61 -30.79 30.01
CA MET A 209 2.25 -30.25 29.99
C MET A 209 2.18 -29.12 28.96
N VAL A 210 1.36 -29.30 27.93
CA VAL A 210 1.09 -28.28 26.91
C VAL A 210 -0.26 -27.64 27.18
N GLN A 211 -0.26 -26.32 27.39
CA GLN A 211 -1.50 -25.54 27.49
C GLN A 211 -1.86 -25.01 26.10
N SER A 212 -3.05 -25.33 25.63
CA SER A 212 -3.61 -24.75 24.42
C SER A 212 -4.88 -23.98 24.71
N THR A 213 -5.06 -22.83 24.08
CA THR A 213 -6.29 -22.04 24.15
C THR A 213 -7.08 -22.29 22.89
N GLY A 214 -8.30 -22.80 23.02
CA GLY A 214 -9.19 -23.11 21.89
C GLY A 214 -10.54 -22.42 22.05
N ALA A 215 -11.35 -22.44 20.99
CA ALA A 215 -12.74 -22.00 21.05
C ALA A 215 -13.52 -22.86 22.02
N CYS A 216 -14.40 -22.25 22.82
CA CYS A 216 -15.25 -22.96 23.75
C CYS A 216 -16.22 -23.90 22.98
N PRO A 217 -16.21 -25.21 23.23
CA PRO A 217 -17.02 -26.16 22.47
C PRO A 217 -18.53 -25.93 22.63
N LYS A 218 -18.97 -25.37 23.76
CA LYS A 218 -20.38 -25.15 24.05
C LYS A 218 -20.97 -23.95 23.31
N CYS A 219 -20.24 -22.84 23.22
CA CYS A 219 -20.71 -21.65 22.53
C CYS A 219 -20.07 -21.43 21.15
N GLY A 220 -19.15 -22.31 20.71
CA GLY A 220 -18.46 -22.20 19.42
C GLY A 220 -17.58 -20.95 19.29
N GLY A 221 -17.15 -20.36 20.42
CA GLY A 221 -16.30 -19.15 20.40
C GLY A 221 -17.06 -17.84 20.63
N SER A 222 -18.40 -17.85 20.58
CA SER A 222 -19.22 -16.63 20.73
C SER A 222 -19.27 -16.04 22.16
N GLY A 223 -18.96 -16.84 23.16
CA GLY A 223 -19.10 -16.47 24.57
C GLY A 223 -20.56 -16.42 25.06
N LYS A 224 -21.54 -16.59 24.17
CA LYS A 224 -22.98 -16.50 24.46
C LYS A 224 -23.71 -17.73 23.94
N ILE A 225 -24.82 -18.08 24.60
CA ILE A 225 -25.71 -19.17 24.19
C ILE A 225 -27.05 -18.53 23.81
N ILE A 226 -27.52 -18.85 22.60
CA ILE A 226 -28.77 -18.40 22.02
C ILE A 226 -29.76 -19.59 22.06
N HIS A 227 -30.76 -19.56 22.90
CA HIS A 227 -31.79 -20.62 23.00
C HIS A 227 -32.83 -20.51 21.89
N GLN A 228 -33.20 -19.27 21.53
CA GLN A 228 -34.15 -19.01 20.45
C GLN A 228 -33.46 -18.14 19.38
N PRO A 229 -32.99 -18.74 18.29
CA PRO A 229 -32.33 -17.98 17.24
C PRO A 229 -33.32 -17.13 16.44
N CYS A 230 -32.91 -15.93 16.05
CA CYS A 230 -33.66 -15.07 15.14
C CYS A 230 -33.95 -15.79 13.83
N PRO A 231 -35.20 -15.81 13.34
CA PRO A 231 -35.58 -16.54 12.14
C PRO A 231 -34.88 -16.01 10.87
N THR A 232 -34.62 -14.71 10.82
CA THR A 232 -34.03 -14.03 9.66
C THR A 232 -32.54 -14.31 9.52
N CYS A 233 -31.76 -14.20 10.59
CA CYS A 233 -30.31 -14.41 10.55
C CYS A 233 -29.88 -15.78 11.09
N ARG A 234 -30.78 -16.59 11.62
CA ARG A 234 -30.55 -17.93 12.18
C ARG A 234 -29.44 -17.93 13.25
N GLY A 235 -29.48 -16.96 14.14
CA GLY A 235 -28.52 -16.82 15.24
C GLY A 235 -27.23 -16.06 14.89
N LYS A 236 -26.97 -15.74 13.62
CA LYS A 236 -25.74 -15.08 13.20
C LYS A 236 -25.68 -13.58 13.52
N GLY A 237 -26.81 -12.93 13.81
CA GLY A 237 -26.89 -11.50 14.02
C GLY A 237 -26.69 -10.64 12.77
N LYS A 238 -26.29 -11.22 11.64
CA LYS A 238 -25.95 -10.55 10.39
C LYS A 238 -26.63 -11.21 9.20
N VAL A 239 -26.92 -10.42 8.18
CA VAL A 239 -27.53 -10.87 6.92
C VAL A 239 -26.81 -10.25 5.74
N ARG A 240 -26.72 -11.00 4.63
CA ARG A 240 -26.18 -10.44 3.39
C ARG A 240 -27.31 -9.79 2.61
N ARG A 241 -27.16 -8.52 2.27
CA ARG A 241 -28.13 -7.74 1.48
C ARG A 241 -27.44 -6.99 0.36
N ASN A 242 -28.15 -6.85 -0.75
CA ASN A 242 -27.75 -5.96 -1.84
C ASN A 242 -28.29 -4.57 -1.55
N ARG A 243 -27.40 -3.58 -1.49
CA ARG A 243 -27.77 -2.18 -1.27
C ARG A 243 -27.31 -1.31 -2.43
N ARG A 244 -28.21 -0.44 -2.89
CA ARG A 244 -27.85 0.57 -3.90
C ARG A 244 -27.20 1.74 -3.19
N ILE A 245 -26.02 2.11 -3.63
CA ILE A 245 -25.20 3.19 -3.06
C ILE A 245 -24.86 4.14 -4.21
N SER A 246 -25.17 5.43 -4.03
CA SER A 246 -24.79 6.46 -4.98
C SER A 246 -23.34 6.91 -4.69
N VAL A 247 -22.48 6.76 -5.67
CA VAL A 247 -21.07 7.11 -5.60
C VAL A 247 -20.82 8.34 -6.46
N ASN A 248 -20.24 9.35 -5.84
CA ASN A 248 -19.80 10.55 -6.55
C ASN A 248 -18.36 10.34 -7.01
N ILE A 249 -18.16 10.28 -8.31
CA ILE A 249 -16.85 10.07 -8.94
C ILE A 249 -16.32 11.44 -9.34
N PRO A 250 -15.14 11.86 -8.82
CA PRO A 250 -14.58 13.17 -9.15
C PRO A 250 -14.10 13.24 -10.59
N ALA A 251 -14.13 14.45 -11.16
CA ALA A 251 -13.58 14.71 -12.47
C ALA A 251 -12.06 14.46 -12.51
N GLY A 252 -11.58 13.95 -13.64
CA GLY A 252 -10.15 13.69 -13.84
C GLY A 252 -9.64 12.38 -13.24
N ILE A 253 -10.54 11.52 -12.76
CA ILE A 253 -10.14 10.21 -12.23
C ILE A 253 -9.45 9.37 -13.31
N ASP A 254 -8.43 8.61 -12.89
CA ASP A 254 -7.65 7.77 -13.79
C ASP A 254 -8.08 6.30 -13.73
N ASP A 255 -7.69 5.52 -14.74
CA ASP A 255 -7.92 4.08 -14.75
C ASP A 255 -7.21 3.41 -13.56
N GLY A 256 -7.84 2.38 -12.98
CA GLY A 256 -7.32 1.66 -11.83
C GLY A 256 -7.38 2.41 -10.49
N GLN A 257 -7.77 3.68 -10.45
CA GLN A 257 -7.88 4.43 -9.20
C GLN A 257 -9.02 3.92 -8.33
N THR A 258 -8.80 3.97 -7.00
CA THR A 258 -9.77 3.48 -6.01
C THR A 258 -10.28 4.61 -5.15
N ILE A 259 -11.60 4.75 -5.09
CA ILE A 259 -12.32 5.69 -4.20
C ILE A 259 -12.75 4.94 -2.95
N SER A 260 -12.43 5.47 -1.78
CA SER A 260 -12.87 4.92 -0.50
C SER A 260 -14.06 5.68 0.06
N ILE A 261 -15.15 4.96 0.32
CA ILE A 261 -16.36 5.51 0.96
C ILE A 261 -16.45 4.91 2.36
N LYS A 262 -16.23 5.76 3.36
CA LYS A 262 -16.17 5.34 4.76
C LYS A 262 -17.50 4.78 5.26
N GLY A 263 -17.44 3.70 6.03
CA GLY A 263 -18.59 3.09 6.69
C GLY A 263 -19.61 2.41 5.78
N GLN A 264 -19.29 2.25 4.48
CA GLN A 264 -20.19 1.59 3.51
C GLN A 264 -19.75 0.14 3.17
N GLY A 265 -18.80 -0.42 3.93
CA GLY A 265 -18.38 -1.82 3.85
C GLY A 265 -19.29 -2.78 4.62
N ALA A 266 -18.76 -3.92 5.02
CA ALA A 266 -19.47 -4.90 5.85
C ALA A 266 -19.65 -4.39 7.30
N ALA A 267 -20.72 -4.84 7.97
CA ALA A 267 -20.95 -4.54 9.37
C ALA A 267 -19.83 -5.10 10.26
N GLY A 268 -19.42 -4.32 11.24
CA GLY A 268 -18.42 -4.71 12.23
C GLY A 268 -18.84 -5.91 13.07
N GLU A 269 -17.91 -6.44 13.85
CA GLU A 269 -18.18 -7.51 14.80
C GLU A 269 -18.31 -6.95 16.22
N GLN A 270 -19.19 -7.58 17.00
CA GLN A 270 -19.39 -7.24 18.41
C GLN A 270 -19.64 -5.73 18.67
N GLY A 271 -20.42 -5.08 17.79
CA GLY A 271 -20.71 -3.64 17.89
C GLY A 271 -19.60 -2.74 17.36
N GLY A 272 -18.64 -3.28 16.64
CA GLY A 272 -17.60 -2.49 15.96
C GLY A 272 -18.16 -1.69 14.78
N PRO A 273 -17.44 -0.65 14.32
CA PRO A 273 -17.85 0.15 13.18
C PRO A 273 -17.82 -0.65 11.88
N ALA A 274 -18.66 -0.26 10.91
CA ALA A 274 -18.63 -0.84 9.58
C ALA A 274 -17.29 -0.56 8.88
N GLY A 275 -16.90 -1.45 7.96
CA GLY A 275 -15.76 -1.27 7.08
C GLY A 275 -16.02 -0.20 6.01
N ASP A 276 -15.11 -0.06 5.07
CA ASP A 276 -15.23 0.89 3.97
C ASP A 276 -15.63 0.20 2.66
N LEU A 277 -16.25 0.95 1.77
CA LEU A 277 -16.48 0.54 0.40
C LEU A 277 -15.36 1.11 -0.47
N LEU A 278 -14.63 0.23 -1.11
CA LEU A 278 -13.55 0.55 -2.05
C LEU A 278 -14.06 0.38 -3.48
N VAL A 279 -14.23 1.50 -4.19
CA VAL A 279 -14.71 1.50 -5.57
C VAL A 279 -13.52 1.67 -6.50
N THR A 280 -13.14 0.61 -7.21
CA THR A 280 -12.08 0.67 -8.22
C THR A 280 -12.70 1.05 -9.56
N VAL A 281 -12.19 2.11 -10.15
CA VAL A 281 -12.65 2.63 -11.44
C VAL A 281 -11.88 1.93 -12.55
N SER A 282 -12.61 1.51 -13.59
CA SER A 282 -12.05 1.07 -14.87
C SER A 282 -12.60 1.95 -15.97
N VAL A 283 -11.73 2.59 -16.74
CA VAL A 283 -12.10 3.51 -17.81
C VAL A 283 -12.06 2.76 -19.13
N ARG A 284 -13.15 2.83 -19.91
CA ARG A 284 -13.18 2.29 -21.27
C ARG A 284 -12.34 3.15 -22.21
N GLU A 285 -11.58 2.51 -23.06
CA GLU A 285 -10.87 3.18 -24.16
C GLU A 285 -11.88 3.90 -25.06
N SER A 286 -11.47 5.06 -25.56
CA SER A 286 -12.22 5.82 -26.54
C SER A 286 -11.62 5.63 -27.92
N GLU A 287 -12.43 5.51 -28.96
CA GLU A 287 -11.95 5.43 -30.35
C GLU A 287 -11.35 6.75 -30.84
N GLN A 288 -11.71 7.89 -30.23
CA GLN A 288 -11.33 9.22 -30.67
C GLN A 288 -10.26 9.88 -29.83
N PHE A 289 -10.14 9.44 -28.57
CA PHE A 289 -9.30 10.09 -27.58
C PHE A 289 -8.43 9.09 -26.86
N GLU A 290 -7.15 9.40 -26.74
CA GLU A 290 -6.20 8.71 -25.90
C GLU A 290 -5.80 9.62 -24.74
N ARG A 291 -5.56 9.06 -23.57
CA ARG A 291 -5.22 9.82 -22.37
C ARG A 291 -3.72 9.72 -22.07
N ASP A 292 -3.09 10.88 -21.86
CA ASP A 292 -1.74 10.98 -21.32
C ASP A 292 -1.76 11.90 -20.09
N GLY A 293 -1.93 11.31 -18.92
CA GLY A 293 -2.11 12.03 -17.67
C GLY A 293 -3.34 12.95 -17.69
N SER A 294 -3.15 14.25 -17.70
CA SER A 294 -4.21 15.26 -17.86
C SER A 294 -4.41 15.72 -19.29
N SER A 295 -3.52 15.34 -20.19
CA SER A 295 -3.61 15.67 -21.61
C SER A 295 -4.46 14.65 -22.35
N VAL A 296 -5.06 15.10 -23.44
CA VAL A 296 -5.83 14.28 -24.37
C VAL A 296 -5.12 14.26 -25.72
N LEU A 297 -4.89 13.09 -26.25
CA LEU A 297 -4.33 12.90 -27.58
C LEU A 297 -5.46 12.54 -28.54
N SER A 298 -5.45 13.11 -29.73
CA SER A 298 -6.42 12.81 -30.78
C SER A 298 -5.76 12.94 -32.15
N ALA A 299 -6.34 12.31 -33.17
CA ALA A 299 -5.88 12.41 -34.53
C ALA A 299 -6.92 13.12 -35.40
N ALA A 300 -6.46 13.91 -36.36
CA ALA A 300 -7.30 14.54 -37.37
C ALA A 300 -6.75 14.22 -38.76
N ASP A 301 -7.58 13.67 -39.61
CA ASP A 301 -7.25 13.38 -41.00
C ASP A 301 -7.60 14.57 -41.88
N ILE A 302 -6.60 15.11 -42.59
CA ILE A 302 -6.79 16.20 -43.57
C ILE A 302 -6.35 15.73 -44.95
N THR A 303 -6.88 16.41 -45.97
CA THR A 303 -6.46 16.16 -47.37
C THR A 303 -5.12 16.84 -47.67
N PHE A 304 -4.41 16.35 -48.67
CA PHE A 304 -3.17 16.97 -49.16
C PHE A 304 -3.40 18.47 -49.51
N ALA A 305 -4.52 18.81 -50.13
CA ALA A 305 -4.82 20.21 -50.48
C ALA A 305 -4.97 21.10 -49.23
N GLN A 306 -5.62 20.60 -48.19
CA GLN A 306 -5.76 21.32 -46.92
C GLN A 306 -4.41 21.49 -46.21
N ALA A 307 -3.54 20.50 -46.29
CA ALA A 307 -2.21 20.61 -45.71
C ALA A 307 -1.31 21.60 -46.48
N ALA A 308 -1.42 21.63 -47.81
CA ALA A 308 -0.59 22.48 -48.67
C ALA A 308 -1.03 23.97 -48.62
N LEU A 309 -2.36 24.22 -48.68
CA LEU A 309 -2.91 25.58 -48.80
C LEU A 309 -3.33 26.18 -47.45
N GLY A 310 -3.28 25.38 -46.39
CA GLY A 310 -3.93 25.74 -45.13
C GLY A 310 -5.44 25.58 -45.16
N ALA A 311 -6.07 25.35 -44.03
CA ALA A 311 -7.53 25.22 -43.89
C ALA A 311 -7.98 25.40 -42.44
N GLU A 312 -9.27 25.75 -42.27
CA GLU A 312 -9.93 25.56 -40.98
C GLU A 312 -10.63 24.21 -40.98
N ILE A 313 -10.37 23.40 -39.97
CA ILE A 313 -10.98 22.09 -39.74
C ILE A 313 -11.74 22.08 -38.41
N GLU A 314 -12.77 21.27 -38.30
CA GLU A 314 -13.44 20.99 -37.04
C GLU A 314 -12.85 19.74 -36.42
N VAL A 315 -12.33 19.88 -35.18
CA VAL A 315 -11.75 18.79 -34.41
C VAL A 315 -12.63 18.48 -33.22
N PRO A 316 -12.95 17.21 -32.97
CA PRO A 316 -13.67 16.83 -31.77
C PRO A 316 -12.80 17.08 -30.53
N THR A 317 -13.40 17.63 -29.49
CA THR A 317 -12.83 17.79 -28.15
C THR A 317 -13.80 17.25 -27.14
N LEU A 318 -13.36 17.10 -25.88
CA LEU A 318 -14.24 16.67 -24.79
C LEU A 318 -15.46 17.58 -24.59
N ASP A 319 -15.35 18.87 -24.90
CA ASP A 319 -16.42 19.86 -24.75
C ASP A 319 -17.27 20.03 -26.00
N GLY A 320 -16.99 19.25 -27.04
CA GLY A 320 -17.63 19.39 -28.36
C GLY A 320 -16.62 19.76 -29.45
N LYS A 321 -17.09 20.17 -30.61
CA LYS A 321 -16.24 20.48 -31.76
C LYS A 321 -15.62 21.86 -31.64
N VAL A 322 -14.33 21.98 -31.98
CA VAL A 322 -13.58 23.25 -32.00
C VAL A 322 -12.94 23.44 -33.37
N LYS A 323 -12.94 24.66 -33.88
CA LYS A 323 -12.22 25.02 -35.09
C LYS A 323 -10.73 25.10 -34.85
N LEU A 324 -9.97 24.40 -35.65
CA LEU A 324 -8.50 24.39 -35.66
C LEU A 324 -8.02 24.92 -37.00
N THR A 325 -7.21 25.96 -36.98
CA THR A 325 -6.61 26.53 -38.19
C THR A 325 -5.29 25.74 -38.47
N ILE A 326 -5.25 25.14 -39.64
CA ILE A 326 -4.05 24.44 -40.13
C ILE A 326 -3.28 25.43 -41.03
N PRO A 327 -2.02 25.76 -40.69
CA PRO A 327 -1.17 26.60 -41.55
C PRO A 327 -0.85 25.93 -42.89
N GLU A 328 -0.56 26.76 -43.89
CA GLU A 328 -0.01 26.24 -45.15
C GLU A 328 1.32 25.51 -44.98
N GLY A 329 1.51 24.45 -45.75
CA GLY A 329 2.74 23.64 -45.68
C GLY A 329 2.81 22.70 -44.47
N THR A 330 1.70 22.43 -43.76
CA THR A 330 1.69 21.51 -42.62
C THR A 330 2.08 20.10 -43.05
N GLN A 331 3.04 19.51 -42.32
CA GLN A 331 3.56 18.17 -42.62
C GLN A 331 2.76 17.09 -41.86
N PRO A 332 2.75 15.86 -42.41
CA PRO A 332 2.16 14.70 -41.67
C PRO A 332 2.83 14.50 -40.33
N GLY A 333 2.02 14.21 -39.29
CA GLY A 333 2.51 14.04 -37.91
C GLY A 333 2.73 15.37 -37.16
N ALA A 334 2.38 16.52 -37.74
CA ALA A 334 2.39 17.80 -37.03
C ALA A 334 1.38 17.76 -35.87
N VAL A 335 1.79 18.25 -34.70
CA VAL A 335 0.97 18.24 -33.49
C VAL A 335 0.51 19.66 -33.14
N PHE A 336 -0.78 19.85 -33.02
CA PHE A 336 -1.39 21.13 -32.64
C PHE A 336 -1.93 21.05 -31.21
N ARG A 337 -1.61 22.06 -30.40
CA ARG A 337 -2.03 22.13 -29.01
C ARG A 337 -3.29 23.00 -28.87
N LEU A 338 -4.35 22.42 -28.37
CA LEU A 338 -5.58 23.10 -27.96
C LEU A 338 -5.53 23.32 -26.44
N ARG A 339 -5.24 24.55 -26.02
CA ARG A 339 -5.08 24.91 -24.61
C ARG A 339 -6.38 24.74 -23.83
N GLY A 340 -6.30 24.11 -22.63
CA GLY A 340 -7.42 23.94 -21.73
C GLY A 340 -8.54 23.01 -22.24
N LYS A 341 -8.26 22.17 -23.27
CA LYS A 341 -9.22 21.20 -23.83
C LYS A 341 -8.92 19.76 -23.38
N GLY A 342 -8.01 19.59 -22.45
CA GLY A 342 -7.70 18.30 -21.81
C GLY A 342 -8.63 17.96 -20.65
N ILE A 343 -8.20 17.02 -19.81
CA ILE A 343 -8.92 16.51 -18.65
C ILE A 343 -8.70 17.45 -17.47
N PRO A 344 -9.73 17.73 -16.65
CA PRO A 344 -9.58 18.47 -15.40
C PRO A 344 -8.62 17.78 -14.45
N TYR A 345 -7.87 18.56 -13.68
CA TYR A 345 -7.00 17.99 -12.64
C TYR A 345 -7.82 17.45 -11.47
N LEU A 346 -7.47 16.24 -11.01
CA LEU A 346 -8.15 15.61 -9.86
C LEU A 346 -8.00 16.44 -8.57
N ARG A 347 -6.89 17.14 -8.42
CA ARG A 347 -6.60 18.05 -7.29
C ARG A 347 -6.14 19.40 -7.82
N GLY A 348 -6.76 20.46 -7.33
CA GLY A 348 -6.46 21.81 -7.78
C GLY A 348 -7.46 22.31 -8.82
N GLY A 349 -7.21 23.52 -9.33
CA GLY A 349 -8.00 24.13 -10.41
C GLY A 349 -7.27 24.02 -11.75
N GLY A 350 -8.05 23.97 -12.83
CA GLY A 350 -7.54 23.94 -14.19
C GLY A 350 -7.73 22.61 -14.91
N ARG A 351 -7.28 22.60 -16.15
CA ARG A 351 -7.40 21.46 -17.08
C ARG A 351 -6.11 21.31 -17.85
N GLY A 352 -5.83 20.10 -18.31
CA GLY A 352 -4.79 19.83 -19.29
C GLY A 352 -5.14 20.36 -20.68
N ASP A 353 -4.33 20.02 -21.65
CA ASP A 353 -4.48 20.43 -23.04
C ASP A 353 -4.83 19.23 -23.91
N GLN A 354 -5.38 19.51 -25.09
CA GLN A 354 -5.54 18.48 -26.12
C GLN A 354 -4.46 18.64 -27.19
N PHE A 355 -3.83 17.56 -27.57
CA PHE A 355 -2.86 17.49 -28.67
C PHE A 355 -3.50 16.77 -29.84
N VAL A 356 -3.56 17.45 -30.97
CA VAL A 356 -4.12 16.94 -32.21
C VAL A 356 -3.02 16.63 -33.17
N THR A 357 -2.80 15.35 -33.47
CA THR A 357 -1.86 14.91 -34.49
C THR A 357 -2.56 14.90 -35.84
N VAL A 358 -1.98 15.62 -36.81
CA VAL A 358 -2.53 15.71 -38.15
C VAL A 358 -1.96 14.61 -39.03
N ASN A 359 -2.87 13.82 -39.61
CA ASN A 359 -2.53 12.82 -40.62
C ASN A 359 -2.99 13.35 -42.01
N ILE A 360 -2.16 13.09 -43.02
CA ILE A 360 -2.54 13.46 -44.41
C ILE A 360 -3.09 12.22 -45.11
N SER A 361 -4.36 12.30 -45.50
CA SER A 361 -5.02 11.24 -46.24
C SER A 361 -4.84 11.45 -47.77
N VAL A 362 -4.42 10.39 -48.45
CA VAL A 362 -4.40 10.41 -49.92
C VAL A 362 -5.77 9.96 -50.45
N PRO A 363 -6.45 10.80 -51.21
CA PRO A 363 -7.79 10.48 -51.71
C PRO A 363 -7.78 9.28 -52.67
N LYS A 364 -8.69 8.34 -52.43
CA LYS A 364 -8.94 7.19 -53.31
C LYS A 364 -10.10 7.57 -54.25
N GLY A 365 -9.93 7.37 -55.57
CA GLY A 365 -11.04 7.58 -56.55
C GLY A 365 -11.23 9.01 -57.04
N MET A 366 -10.13 9.73 -57.34
CA MET A 366 -10.18 11.08 -57.92
C MET A 366 -10.79 11.08 -59.32
N ASN A 367 -11.57 12.15 -59.62
CA ASN A 367 -12.10 12.41 -60.95
C ASN A 367 -11.03 12.93 -61.92
N GLY A 368 -11.34 13.04 -63.26
CA GLY A 368 -10.40 13.46 -64.26
C GLY A 368 -9.77 14.83 -64.01
N ALA A 369 -10.58 15.83 -63.67
CA ALA A 369 -10.12 17.18 -63.41
C ALA A 369 -9.18 17.27 -62.18
N GLN A 370 -9.44 16.49 -61.12
CA GLN A 370 -8.56 16.42 -59.94
C GLN A 370 -7.20 15.77 -60.28
N LYS A 371 -7.22 14.72 -61.13
CA LYS A 371 -5.96 14.08 -61.59
C LYS A 371 -5.16 15.04 -62.46
N ASP A 372 -5.80 15.83 -63.30
CA ASP A 372 -5.13 16.78 -64.17
C ASP A 372 -4.51 17.94 -63.39
N ALA A 373 -5.21 18.43 -62.35
CA ALA A 373 -4.67 19.43 -61.44
C ALA A 373 -3.43 18.93 -60.69
N LEU A 374 -3.45 17.68 -60.19
CA LEU A 374 -2.29 17.07 -59.55
C LEU A 374 -1.12 16.79 -60.49
N ARG A 375 -1.41 16.41 -61.74
CA ARG A 375 -0.40 16.29 -62.78
C ARG A 375 0.24 17.62 -63.14
N ALA A 376 -0.53 18.70 -63.12
CA ALA A 376 -0.02 20.05 -63.38
C ALA A 376 0.92 20.50 -62.22
N TYR A 377 0.56 20.17 -60.98
CA TYR A 377 1.41 20.45 -59.82
C TYR A 377 2.72 19.61 -59.79
N ALA A 378 2.68 18.41 -60.32
CA ALA A 378 3.84 17.48 -60.36
C ALA A 378 4.88 17.80 -61.44
N LYS A 379 4.62 18.79 -62.32
CA LYS A 379 5.57 19.30 -63.31
C LYS A 379 6.34 20.52 -62.78
#